data_b6b22376156f14538fe747e235215e42
#
_entry.id   b6b22376156f14538fe747e235215e42
#
_cell.length_a   1.000
_cell.length_b   1.000
_cell.length_c   1.000
_cell.angle_alpha   90.00
_cell.angle_beta   90.00
_cell.angle_gamma   90.00
#
_symmetry.space_group_name_H-M   'P 1'
#
loop_
_entity.id
_entity.type
_entity.pdbx_description
1 polymer ?
#
loop_
_entity_poly.entity_id
_entity_poly.type
_entity_poly.pdbx_seq_one_letter_code
_entity_poly.pdbx_strand_id
1 'polypeptide(L)'
;KLPLDIHTIKKYMGLTNEELAGVFFPDLPYEKAFAMMNASCDLENKWLPERGGRLYPHVRETLVKLCEMGERLFIVSNCQDGYIEAFLTAHGMYDVIKDWESSGRSGKSKGENIKDIISRNSLTSAVYVGDTVSDSVGARFAGIPFIYAKYGFGEENGRGKTDDYDESISDISELCEIIAKILPKF
;
A
#
# COMPACT_ATOMS: atom_id res chain seq x y z
N LYS A 1 22.49 -13.74 11.10
CA LYS A 1 22.06 -12.33 11.16
C LYS A 1 21.92 -11.82 9.75
N LEU A 2 20.71 -11.46 9.33
CA LEU A 2 20.52 -10.72 8.08
C LEU A 2 21.17 -9.34 8.25
N PRO A 3 21.97 -8.88 7.28
CA PRO A 3 22.44 -7.50 7.29
C PRO A 3 21.21 -6.59 7.15
N LEU A 4 20.99 -5.71 8.12
CA LEU A 4 19.90 -4.70 8.08
C LEU A 4 20.33 -3.49 7.22
N ASP A 5 20.67 -3.75 5.97
CA ASP A 5 20.87 -2.69 4.98
C ASP A 5 19.58 -2.42 4.19
N ILE A 6 19.54 -1.29 3.52
CA ILE A 6 18.36 -0.84 2.77
C ILE A 6 17.97 -1.83 1.65
N HIS A 7 18.92 -2.50 1.03
CA HIS A 7 18.65 -3.48 -0.03
C HIS A 7 17.99 -4.74 0.53
N THR A 8 18.41 -5.18 1.71
CA THR A 8 17.80 -6.30 2.41
C THR A 8 16.39 -5.95 2.85
N ILE A 9 16.17 -4.77 3.44
CA ILE A 9 14.83 -4.32 3.88
C ILE A 9 13.87 -4.25 2.70
N LYS A 10 14.28 -3.64 1.60
CA LYS A 10 13.46 -3.52 0.39
C LYS A 10 12.94 -4.86 -0.15
N LYS A 11 13.71 -5.95 -0.01
CA LYS A 11 13.29 -7.29 -0.48
C LYS A 11 12.06 -7.85 0.23
N TYR A 12 11.73 -7.28 1.37
CA TYR A 12 10.61 -7.74 2.20
C TYR A 12 9.47 -6.73 2.29
N MET A 13 9.55 -5.63 1.51
CA MET A 13 8.43 -4.69 1.42
C MET A 13 7.17 -5.37 0.88
N GLY A 14 6.02 -5.03 1.43
CA GLY A 14 4.73 -5.64 1.10
C GLY A 14 4.33 -6.80 2.00
N LEU A 15 5.23 -7.31 2.86
CA LEU A 15 4.90 -8.29 3.91
C LEU A 15 4.17 -7.61 5.08
N THR A 16 3.43 -8.42 5.84
CA THR A 16 2.85 -7.99 7.12
C THR A 16 3.92 -7.92 8.21
N ASN A 17 3.62 -7.23 9.32
CA ASN A 17 4.55 -7.18 10.47
C ASN A 17 4.84 -8.55 11.07
N GLU A 18 3.88 -9.46 11.04
CA GLU A 18 4.06 -10.84 11.51
C GLU A 18 5.07 -11.59 10.66
N GLU A 19 4.95 -11.49 9.34
CA GLU A 19 5.90 -12.08 8.40
C GLU A 19 7.30 -11.47 8.54
N LEU A 20 7.38 -10.13 8.69
CA LEU A 20 8.64 -9.40 8.91
C LEU A 20 9.32 -9.79 10.22
N ALA A 21 8.54 -10.01 11.30
CA ALA A 21 9.08 -10.47 12.57
C ALA A 21 9.81 -11.81 12.42
N GLY A 22 9.21 -12.76 11.70
CA GLY A 22 9.84 -14.05 11.40
C GLY A 22 11.09 -13.95 10.54
N VAL A 23 11.12 -12.99 9.59
CA VAL A 23 12.27 -12.77 8.71
C VAL A 23 13.44 -12.10 9.44
N PHE A 24 13.17 -11.03 10.21
CA PHE A 24 14.23 -10.23 10.84
C PHE A 24 14.73 -10.81 12.15
N PHE A 25 13.93 -11.60 12.83
CA PHE A 25 14.26 -12.20 14.13
C PHE A 25 14.04 -13.73 14.14
N PRO A 26 14.63 -14.50 13.20
CA PRO A 26 14.34 -15.93 13.04
C PRO A 26 14.75 -16.80 14.25
N ASP A 27 15.70 -16.32 15.05
CA ASP A 27 16.21 -17.03 16.23
C ASP A 27 15.45 -16.70 17.54
N LEU A 28 14.47 -15.79 17.48
CA LEU A 28 13.68 -15.42 18.64
C LEU A 28 12.36 -16.20 18.69
N PRO A 29 11.84 -16.50 19.89
CA PRO A 29 10.45 -16.91 20.04
C PRO A 29 9.51 -15.87 19.41
N TYR A 30 8.44 -16.34 18.76
CA TYR A 30 7.50 -15.50 18.01
C TYR A 30 7.04 -14.25 18.76
N GLU A 31 6.62 -14.42 20.02
CA GLU A 31 6.16 -13.32 20.87
C GLU A 31 7.21 -12.20 21.05
N LYS A 32 8.49 -12.59 21.19
CA LYS A 32 9.58 -11.62 21.32
C LYS A 32 9.90 -10.95 19.98
N ALA A 33 9.93 -11.72 18.90
CA ALA A 33 10.15 -11.21 17.56
C ALA A 33 9.09 -10.18 17.19
N PHE A 34 7.83 -10.50 17.43
CA PHE A 34 6.69 -9.64 17.16
C PHE A 34 6.67 -8.39 18.04
N ALA A 35 6.99 -8.51 19.33
CA ALA A 35 7.11 -7.35 20.21
C ALA A 35 8.23 -6.38 19.78
N MET A 36 9.37 -6.90 19.31
CA MET A 36 10.45 -6.06 18.75
C MET A 36 10.04 -5.37 17.46
N MET A 37 9.30 -6.08 16.59
CA MET A 37 8.79 -5.50 15.36
C MET A 37 7.80 -4.35 15.66
N ASN A 38 6.86 -4.56 16.57
CA ASN A 38 5.90 -3.53 16.99
C ASN A 38 6.59 -2.31 17.61
N ALA A 39 7.60 -2.49 18.44
CA ALA A 39 8.37 -1.38 19.00
C ALA A 39 9.08 -0.55 17.92
N SER A 40 9.56 -1.20 16.85
CA SER A 40 10.13 -0.51 15.68
C SER A 40 9.06 0.30 14.92
N CYS A 41 7.89 -0.28 14.73
CA CYS A 41 6.74 0.37 14.10
C CYS A 41 6.25 1.60 14.88
N ASP A 42 6.22 1.51 16.22
CA ASP A 42 5.86 2.63 17.08
C ASP A 42 6.84 3.82 16.95
N LEU A 43 8.14 3.53 16.81
CA LEU A 43 9.13 4.56 16.55
C LEU A 43 8.99 5.18 15.16
N GLU A 44 8.73 4.36 14.15
CA GLU A 44 8.51 4.81 12.78
C GLU A 44 7.29 5.74 12.70
N ASN A 45 6.17 5.36 13.31
CA ASN A 45 4.95 6.16 13.35
C ASN A 45 5.14 7.51 14.07
N LYS A 46 6.07 7.59 15.04
CA LYS A 46 6.41 8.87 15.70
C LYS A 46 7.29 9.77 14.83
N TRP A 47 8.19 9.19 14.04
CA TRP A 47 9.15 9.97 13.25
C TRP A 47 8.62 10.37 11.88
N LEU A 48 7.76 9.54 11.29
CA LEU A 48 7.23 9.76 9.95
C LEU A 48 6.50 11.11 9.79
N PRO A 49 5.64 11.57 10.73
CA PRO A 49 4.96 12.86 10.60
C PRO A 49 5.90 14.07 10.54
N GLU A 50 7.05 13.98 11.22
CA GLU A 50 8.02 15.08 11.28
C GLU A 50 9.03 15.06 10.14
N ARG A 51 9.45 13.87 9.71
CA ARG A 51 10.52 13.68 8.72
C ARG A 51 9.99 13.39 7.33
N GLY A 52 8.80 12.80 7.25
CA GLY A 52 8.21 12.33 6.00
C GLY A 52 9.03 11.24 5.32
N GLY A 53 8.47 10.62 4.32
CA GLY A 53 9.19 9.91 3.29
C GLY A 53 9.26 10.77 2.03
N ARG A 54 10.01 10.34 1.03
CA ARG A 54 9.97 10.98 -0.28
C ARG A 54 8.90 10.31 -1.14
N LEU A 55 7.93 11.10 -1.62
CA LEU A 55 6.97 10.63 -2.60
C LEU A 55 7.68 10.33 -3.94
N TYR A 56 7.15 9.39 -4.68
CA TYR A 56 7.49 9.25 -6.09
C TYR A 56 7.12 10.53 -6.86
N PRO A 57 7.76 10.79 -8.02
CA PRO A 57 7.39 11.94 -8.85
C PRO A 57 5.89 11.94 -9.17
N HIS A 58 5.30 13.12 -9.34
CA HIS A 58 3.93 13.38 -9.79
C HIS A 58 2.81 12.81 -8.89
N VAL A 59 3.11 12.28 -7.69
CA VAL A 59 2.09 11.66 -6.84
C VAL A 59 0.99 12.64 -6.47
N ARG A 60 1.37 13.78 -5.83
CA ARG A 60 0.36 14.71 -5.33
C ARG A 60 -0.49 15.31 -6.46
N GLU A 61 0.16 15.73 -7.53
CA GLU A 61 -0.50 16.32 -8.70
C GLU A 61 -1.50 15.35 -9.33
N THR A 62 -1.10 14.08 -9.46
CA THR A 62 -1.96 13.04 -10.04
C THR A 62 -3.16 12.72 -9.15
N LEU A 63 -2.95 12.60 -7.83
CA LEU A 63 -4.04 12.34 -6.89
C LEU A 63 -5.05 13.48 -6.86
N VAL A 64 -4.60 14.74 -6.87
CA VAL A 64 -5.48 15.92 -6.97
C VAL A 64 -6.27 15.89 -8.27
N LYS A 65 -5.60 15.63 -9.41
CA LYS A 65 -6.26 15.55 -10.71
C LYS A 65 -7.32 14.43 -10.77
N LEU A 66 -7.05 13.28 -10.17
CA LEU A 66 -8.05 12.21 -10.07
C LEU A 66 -9.28 12.67 -9.25
N CYS A 67 -9.08 13.39 -8.15
CA CYS A 67 -10.19 13.98 -7.39
C CYS A 67 -10.98 15.00 -8.23
N GLU A 68 -10.31 15.85 -9.04
CA GLU A 68 -10.95 16.80 -9.95
C GLU A 68 -11.76 16.08 -11.06
N MET A 69 -11.34 14.86 -11.45
CA MET A 69 -12.09 14.00 -12.37
C MET A 69 -13.33 13.34 -11.73
N GLY A 70 -13.52 13.52 -10.40
CA GLY A 70 -14.63 12.96 -9.62
C GLY A 70 -14.31 11.63 -8.96
N GLU A 71 -13.06 11.16 -9.02
CA GLU A 71 -12.65 9.90 -8.40
C GLU A 71 -12.49 10.06 -6.87
N ARG A 72 -12.87 9.02 -6.13
CA ARG A 72 -12.65 8.93 -4.69
C ARG A 72 -11.43 8.06 -4.41
N LEU A 73 -10.49 8.54 -3.63
CA LEU A 73 -9.22 7.89 -3.39
C LEU A 73 -9.16 7.27 -1.98
N PHE A 74 -8.61 6.07 -1.91
CA PHE A 74 -8.53 5.24 -0.72
C PHE A 74 -7.14 4.62 -0.59
N ILE A 75 -6.73 4.26 0.62
CA ILE A 75 -5.49 3.51 0.84
C ILE A 75 -5.82 2.18 1.53
N VAL A 76 -5.29 1.07 1.00
CA VAL A 76 -5.26 -0.22 1.68
C VAL A 76 -3.83 -0.74 1.69
N SER A 77 -3.30 -1.05 2.88
CA SER A 77 -1.90 -1.45 3.04
C SER A 77 -1.75 -2.63 4.02
N ASN A 78 -0.65 -3.37 3.89
CA ASN A 78 -0.24 -4.38 4.87
C ASN A 78 0.54 -3.79 6.06
N CYS A 79 0.72 -2.47 6.10
CA CYS A 79 1.47 -1.79 7.16
C CYS A 79 0.82 -1.92 8.55
N GLN A 80 1.57 -1.52 9.56
CA GLN A 80 1.11 -1.40 10.95
C GLN A 80 -0.01 -0.37 11.12
N ASP A 81 -0.73 -0.48 12.22
CA ASP A 81 -1.71 0.53 12.62
C ASP A 81 -1.02 1.89 12.85
N GLY A 82 -1.69 2.97 12.46
CA GLY A 82 -1.19 4.34 12.58
C GLY A 82 -0.19 4.80 11.49
N TYR A 83 0.34 3.88 10.66
CA TYR A 83 1.31 4.25 9.62
C TYR A 83 0.70 5.11 8.51
N ILE A 84 -0.52 4.77 8.07
CA ILE A 84 -1.21 5.53 7.02
C ILE A 84 -1.52 6.94 7.53
N GLU A 85 -1.98 7.07 8.77
CA GLU A 85 -2.24 8.36 9.42
C GLU A 85 -0.97 9.21 9.52
N ALA A 86 0.16 8.59 9.90
CA ALA A 86 1.45 9.25 9.95
C ALA A 86 1.89 9.73 8.54
N PHE A 87 1.71 8.91 7.52
CA PHE A 87 1.96 9.26 6.12
C PHE A 87 1.06 10.41 5.64
N LEU A 88 -0.24 10.35 5.90
CA LEU A 88 -1.19 11.39 5.53
C LEU A 88 -0.86 12.73 6.20
N THR A 89 -0.43 12.69 7.46
CA THR A 89 0.04 13.85 8.21
C THR A 89 1.30 14.45 7.59
N ALA A 90 2.31 13.61 7.36
CA ALA A 90 3.60 14.04 6.81
C ALA A 90 3.46 14.73 5.44
N HIS A 91 2.54 14.27 4.62
CA HIS A 91 2.36 14.76 3.25
C HIS A 91 1.14 15.66 3.05
N GLY A 92 0.35 15.93 4.11
CA GLY A 92 -0.84 16.77 4.05
C GLY A 92 -1.88 16.23 3.07
N MET A 93 -2.17 14.92 3.11
CA MET A 93 -3.03 14.24 2.11
C MET A 93 -4.44 13.89 2.60
N TYR A 94 -4.86 14.36 3.77
CA TYR A 94 -6.23 14.16 4.26
C TYR A 94 -7.30 14.82 3.40
N ASP A 95 -6.94 15.80 2.60
CA ASP A 95 -7.84 16.47 1.66
C ASP A 95 -8.20 15.58 0.46
N VAL A 96 -7.29 14.73 0.01
CA VAL A 96 -7.46 13.86 -1.18
C VAL A 96 -7.87 12.43 -0.83
N ILE A 97 -7.36 11.84 0.27
CA ILE A 97 -7.68 10.47 0.68
C ILE A 97 -8.94 10.47 1.56
N LYS A 98 -9.96 9.72 1.15
CA LYS A 98 -11.28 9.72 1.81
C LYS A 98 -11.40 8.70 2.93
N ASP A 99 -10.70 7.56 2.81
CA ASP A 99 -10.74 6.49 3.81
C ASP A 99 -9.56 5.54 3.60
N TRP A 100 -9.20 4.77 4.62
CA TRP A 100 -8.08 3.83 4.56
C TRP A 100 -8.22 2.66 5.51
N GLU A 101 -7.53 1.58 5.19
CA GLU A 101 -7.43 0.39 6.03
C GLU A 101 -6.02 -0.20 5.99
N SER A 102 -5.60 -0.76 7.12
CA SER A 102 -4.34 -1.50 7.20
C SER A 102 -4.53 -2.89 7.84
N SER A 103 -3.68 -3.83 7.45
CA SER A 103 -3.66 -5.15 8.07
C SER A 103 -3.31 -5.07 9.56
N GLY A 104 -2.42 -4.14 9.94
CA GLY A 104 -2.06 -3.90 11.33
C GLY A 104 -3.20 -3.44 12.21
N ARG A 105 -4.17 -2.67 11.66
CA ARG A 105 -5.37 -2.22 12.37
C ARG A 105 -6.48 -3.25 12.37
N SER A 106 -6.77 -3.84 11.23
CA SER A 106 -7.92 -4.73 11.05
C SER A 106 -7.67 -6.17 11.45
N GLY A 107 -6.41 -6.63 11.43
CA GLY A 107 -6.05 -8.04 11.55
C GLY A 107 -6.47 -8.90 10.33
N LYS A 108 -6.90 -8.27 9.23
CA LYS A 108 -7.40 -8.93 8.02
C LYS A 108 -6.38 -8.91 6.90
N SER A 109 -6.58 -9.80 5.93
CA SER A 109 -5.83 -9.80 4.67
C SER A 109 -6.11 -8.53 3.84
N LYS A 110 -5.20 -8.22 2.92
CA LYS A 110 -5.36 -7.08 2.00
C LYS A 110 -6.66 -7.16 1.21
N GLY A 111 -7.02 -8.33 0.70
CA GLY A 111 -8.24 -8.51 -0.09
C GLY A 111 -9.52 -8.29 0.72
N GLU A 112 -9.55 -8.72 2.00
CA GLU A 112 -10.66 -8.44 2.91
C GLU A 112 -10.75 -6.94 3.22
N ASN A 113 -9.62 -6.28 3.45
CA ASN A 113 -9.56 -4.85 3.68
C ASN A 113 -10.03 -4.04 2.46
N ILE A 114 -9.71 -4.46 1.24
CA ILE A 114 -10.24 -3.86 0.01
C ILE A 114 -11.77 -4.00 -0.03
N LYS A 115 -12.33 -5.17 0.26
CA LYS A 115 -13.78 -5.39 0.33
C LYS A 115 -14.45 -4.52 1.39
N ASP A 116 -13.83 -4.37 2.55
CA ASP A 116 -14.35 -3.51 3.63
C ASP A 116 -14.41 -2.05 3.18
N ILE A 117 -13.36 -1.53 2.52
CA ILE A 117 -13.34 -0.17 1.95
C ILE A 117 -14.45 0.00 0.92
N ILE A 118 -14.60 -0.95 -0.01
CA ILE A 118 -15.66 -0.92 -1.04
C ILE A 118 -17.04 -0.88 -0.38
N SER A 119 -17.29 -1.77 0.58
CA SER A 119 -18.59 -1.91 1.24
C SER A 119 -18.96 -0.68 2.06
N ARG A 120 -18.06 -0.23 2.97
CA ARG A 120 -18.37 0.88 3.88
C ARG A 120 -18.46 2.24 3.18
N ASN A 121 -17.85 2.36 2.00
CA ASN A 121 -17.94 3.56 1.16
C ASN A 121 -18.97 3.46 0.03
N SER A 122 -19.73 2.36 -0.05
CA SER A 122 -20.77 2.11 -1.06
C SER A 122 -20.23 2.32 -2.49
N LEU A 123 -19.03 1.76 -2.77
CA LEU A 123 -18.42 1.87 -4.09
C LEU A 123 -19.10 0.90 -5.07
N THR A 124 -19.57 1.41 -6.19
CA THR A 124 -20.18 0.61 -7.28
C THR A 124 -19.14 0.10 -8.27
N SER A 125 -18.00 0.77 -8.36
CA SER A 125 -16.83 0.36 -9.15
C SER A 125 -15.57 0.81 -8.44
N ALA A 126 -14.49 0.04 -8.58
CA ALA A 126 -13.19 0.36 -8.03
C ALA A 126 -12.09 -0.31 -8.84
N VAL A 127 -10.88 0.23 -8.78
CA VAL A 127 -9.66 -0.42 -9.25
C VAL A 127 -8.62 -0.34 -8.14
N TYR A 128 -7.71 -1.29 -8.07
CA TYR A 128 -6.60 -1.28 -7.15
C TYR A 128 -5.29 -1.02 -7.88
N VAL A 129 -4.47 -0.13 -7.34
CA VAL A 129 -3.13 0.20 -7.86
C VAL A 129 -2.10 -0.25 -6.84
N GLY A 130 -1.14 -1.05 -7.26
CA GLY A 130 -0.11 -1.56 -6.37
C GLY A 130 1.09 -2.09 -7.14
N ASP A 131 2.11 -2.53 -6.41
CA ASP A 131 3.41 -2.86 -6.98
C ASP A 131 3.92 -4.25 -6.62
N THR A 132 3.11 -5.06 -5.91
CA THR A 132 3.52 -6.40 -5.46
C THR A 132 2.51 -7.48 -5.84
N VAL A 133 2.94 -8.76 -5.77
CA VAL A 133 2.06 -9.93 -5.89
C VAL A 133 0.91 -9.87 -4.86
N SER A 134 1.19 -9.40 -3.63
CA SER A 134 0.17 -9.25 -2.58
C SER A 134 -0.94 -8.28 -3.00
N ASP A 135 -0.61 -7.27 -3.79
CA ASP A 135 -1.59 -6.30 -4.32
C ASP A 135 -2.48 -6.93 -5.37
N SER A 136 -1.88 -7.66 -6.33
CA SER A 136 -2.62 -8.41 -7.34
C SER A 136 -3.57 -9.43 -6.70
N VAL A 137 -3.06 -10.27 -5.80
CA VAL A 137 -3.87 -11.27 -5.06
C VAL A 137 -5.01 -10.60 -4.31
N GLY A 138 -4.75 -9.46 -3.64
CA GLY A 138 -5.77 -8.69 -2.91
C GLY A 138 -6.86 -8.15 -3.83
N ALA A 139 -6.49 -7.59 -4.98
CA ALA A 139 -7.42 -7.07 -5.97
C ALA A 139 -8.29 -8.19 -6.57
N ARG A 140 -7.67 -9.33 -6.94
CA ARG A 140 -8.40 -10.52 -7.44
C ARG A 140 -9.36 -11.08 -6.41
N PHE A 141 -8.94 -11.17 -5.14
CA PHE A 141 -9.83 -11.59 -4.05
C PHE A 141 -11.02 -10.65 -3.89
N ALA A 142 -10.82 -9.36 -4.06
CA ALA A 142 -11.88 -8.36 -3.99
C ALA A 142 -12.77 -8.35 -5.25
N GLY A 143 -12.34 -8.97 -6.35
CA GLY A 143 -13.06 -9.01 -7.62
C GLY A 143 -12.99 -7.70 -8.42
N ILE A 144 -11.91 -6.95 -8.28
CA ILE A 144 -11.71 -5.67 -8.97
C ILE A 144 -10.46 -5.69 -9.86
N PRO A 145 -10.39 -4.85 -10.90
CA PRO A 145 -9.21 -4.71 -11.73
C PRO A 145 -7.96 -4.28 -10.93
N PHE A 146 -6.80 -4.73 -11.40
CA PHE A 146 -5.50 -4.42 -10.83
C PHE A 146 -4.61 -3.69 -11.83
N ILE A 147 -4.08 -2.53 -11.43
CA ILE A 147 -3.09 -1.75 -12.19
C ILE A 147 -1.72 -1.91 -11.51
N TYR A 148 -0.76 -2.46 -12.25
CA TYR A 148 0.58 -2.72 -11.75
C TYR A 148 1.48 -1.49 -11.86
N ALA A 149 1.98 -0.99 -10.72
CA ALA A 149 2.92 0.12 -10.63
C ALA A 149 4.37 -0.37 -10.78
N LYS A 150 4.90 -0.41 -12.00
CA LYS A 150 6.25 -0.92 -12.32
C LYS A 150 7.40 -0.18 -11.63
N TYR A 151 7.18 1.04 -11.19
CA TYR A 151 8.17 1.86 -10.49
C TYR A 151 8.29 1.53 -8.99
N GLY A 152 7.47 0.62 -8.48
CA GLY A 152 7.47 0.21 -7.07
C GLY A 152 8.50 -0.88 -6.74
N PHE A 153 8.38 -1.44 -5.54
CA PHE A 153 9.33 -2.44 -5.01
C PHE A 153 9.22 -3.81 -5.67
N GLY A 154 8.11 -4.13 -6.34
CA GLY A 154 7.89 -5.43 -6.97
C GLY A 154 8.96 -5.81 -7.98
N GLU A 155 9.43 -4.86 -8.79
CA GLU A 155 10.51 -5.08 -9.76
C GLU A 155 11.88 -5.27 -9.07
N GLU A 156 12.15 -4.57 -7.96
CA GLU A 156 13.42 -4.68 -7.22
C GLU A 156 13.54 -5.99 -6.44
N ASN A 157 12.42 -6.58 -6.05
CA ASN A 157 12.39 -7.63 -5.02
C ASN A 157 12.45 -9.07 -5.56
N GLY A 158 12.24 -9.29 -6.85
CA GLY A 158 12.13 -10.64 -7.43
C GLY A 158 10.99 -11.52 -6.85
N ARG A 159 10.45 -11.15 -5.70
CA ARG A 159 9.29 -11.77 -5.03
C ARG A 159 8.00 -11.01 -5.28
N GLY A 160 8.10 -9.74 -5.68
CA GLY A 160 6.97 -8.85 -5.81
C GLY A 160 6.46 -8.70 -7.24
N LYS A 161 7.26 -9.09 -8.23
CA LYS A 161 6.84 -9.00 -9.63
C LYS A 161 5.67 -9.92 -9.90
N THR A 162 4.64 -9.38 -10.55
CA THR A 162 3.48 -10.15 -11.01
C THR A 162 3.22 -9.86 -12.48
N ASP A 163 2.82 -10.89 -13.21
CA ASP A 163 2.30 -10.76 -14.57
C ASP A 163 0.75 -10.82 -14.58
N ASP A 164 0.12 -10.94 -13.40
CA ASP A 164 -1.33 -10.91 -13.22
C ASP A 164 -1.81 -9.48 -12.94
N TYR A 165 -2.00 -8.70 -13.98
CA TYR A 165 -2.56 -7.34 -13.95
C TYR A 165 -3.42 -7.08 -15.19
N ASP A 166 -4.34 -6.14 -15.08
CA ASP A 166 -5.18 -5.72 -16.20
C ASP A 166 -4.51 -4.61 -17.02
N GLU A 167 -3.82 -3.70 -16.32
CA GLU A 167 -3.05 -2.60 -16.88
C GLU A 167 -1.77 -2.37 -16.07
N SER A 168 -0.83 -1.61 -16.60
CA SER A 168 0.40 -1.26 -15.87
C SER A 168 0.86 0.15 -16.17
N ILE A 169 1.54 0.77 -15.21
CA ILE A 169 2.08 2.13 -15.30
C ILE A 169 3.57 2.16 -14.92
N SER A 170 4.31 3.02 -15.60
CA SER A 170 5.72 3.31 -15.30
C SER A 170 5.88 4.62 -14.52
N ASP A 171 4.86 5.47 -14.54
CA ASP A 171 4.75 6.70 -13.75
C ASP A 171 3.29 6.87 -13.31
N ILE A 172 3.08 7.37 -12.10
CA ILE A 172 1.71 7.53 -11.56
C ILE A 172 0.84 8.47 -12.39
N SER A 173 1.42 9.43 -13.12
CA SER A 173 0.68 10.37 -13.97
C SER A 173 -0.11 9.69 -15.09
N GLU A 174 0.27 8.47 -15.48
CA GLU A 174 -0.45 7.67 -16.47
C GLU A 174 -1.84 7.21 -15.96
N LEU A 175 -2.07 7.20 -14.64
CA LEU A 175 -3.33 6.76 -14.04
C LEU A 175 -4.54 7.53 -14.55
N CYS A 176 -4.43 8.85 -14.76
CA CYS A 176 -5.57 9.67 -15.20
C CYS A 176 -6.15 9.18 -16.53
N GLU A 177 -5.28 8.76 -17.44
CA GLU A 177 -5.71 8.25 -18.74
C GLU A 177 -6.31 6.84 -18.64
N ILE A 178 -5.66 5.96 -17.85
CA ILE A 178 -6.09 4.58 -17.65
C ILE A 178 -7.43 4.53 -16.92
N ILE A 179 -7.60 5.30 -15.83
CA ILE A 179 -8.84 5.37 -15.07
C ILE A 179 -10.00 5.83 -15.96
N ALA A 180 -9.78 6.84 -16.81
CA ALA A 180 -10.80 7.31 -17.74
C ALA A 180 -11.26 6.24 -18.75
N LYS A 181 -10.45 5.22 -19.02
CA LYS A 181 -10.78 4.08 -19.91
C LYS A 181 -11.46 2.93 -19.17
N ILE A 182 -11.03 2.63 -17.93
CA ILE A 182 -11.46 1.44 -17.17
C ILE A 182 -12.75 1.71 -16.40
N LEU A 183 -12.87 2.88 -15.76
CA LEU A 183 -14.05 3.21 -14.97
C LEU A 183 -15.10 3.90 -15.84
N PRO A 184 -16.30 3.33 -15.97
CA PRO A 184 -17.37 3.97 -16.71
C PRO A 184 -17.77 5.28 -16.03
N LYS A 185 -17.84 6.35 -16.80
CA LYS A 185 -18.48 7.60 -16.34
C LYS A 185 -19.98 7.41 -16.42
N PHE A 186 -20.62 7.47 -15.25
CA PHE A 186 -22.08 7.51 -15.14
C PHE A 186 -22.59 8.94 -15.30
#